data_9481ad3322074a89e3ffb3bfda3ae715
#
_entry.id   9481ad3322074a89e3ffb3bfda3ae715
#
_cell.length_a   1.000
_cell.length_b   1.000
_cell.length_c   1.000
_cell.angle_alpha   90.00
_cell.angle_beta   90.00
_cell.angle_gamma   90.00
#
_symmetry.space_group_name_H-M   'P 1'
#
loop_
_entity.id
_entity.type
_entity.pdbx_description
1 polymer ?
#
loop_
_entity_poly.entity_id
_entity_poly.type
_entity_poly.pdbx_seq_one_letter_code
_entity_poly.pdbx_strand_id
1 'polypeptide(L)'
;MPGKMKILAGNSNRPLAEAIAAYLGEPLTGCHVRRFADLEIFVEILENVRGRDTFIIQSTSYPANDNLMELLIMIDALRRASAQRITAVIPYFGYARQDQIGRAHV
;
A
#
# COMPACT_ATOMS: atom_id res chain seq x y z
N MET A 1 18.80 -7.86 4.74
CA MET A 1 19.25 -8.57 3.54
C MET A 1 18.48 -8.10 2.31
N PRO A 2 19.20 -7.72 1.27
CA PRO A 2 18.52 -7.42 0.01
C PRO A 2 17.73 -8.64 -0.45
N GLY A 3 16.60 -8.43 -1.06
CA GLY A 3 15.74 -9.49 -1.54
C GLY A 3 14.75 -10.05 -0.55
N LYS A 4 14.88 -9.75 0.74
CA LYS A 4 13.85 -10.12 1.71
C LYS A 4 12.74 -9.09 1.78
N MET A 5 13.05 -7.84 1.50
CA MET A 5 12.10 -6.75 1.52
C MET A 5 11.49 -6.57 0.15
N LYS A 6 10.17 -6.43 0.09
CA LYS A 6 9.45 -6.11 -1.13
C LYS A 6 8.64 -4.85 -0.90
N ILE A 7 8.77 -3.89 -1.80
CA ILE A 7 8.10 -2.60 -1.68
C ILE A 7 7.08 -2.49 -2.83
N LEU A 8 5.81 -2.29 -2.47
CA LEU A 8 4.74 -2.16 -3.43
C LEU A 8 4.15 -0.76 -3.34
N ALA A 9 3.74 -0.21 -4.46
CA ALA A 9 3.15 1.11 -4.53
C ALA A 9 1.69 0.99 -4.89
N GLY A 10 0.82 1.65 -4.11
CA GLY A 10 -0.53 1.93 -4.55
C GLY A 10 -0.54 3.11 -5.51
N ASN A 11 -1.73 3.48 -5.98
CA ASN A 11 -1.86 4.51 -7.01
C ASN A 11 -1.91 5.94 -6.46
N SER A 12 -2.00 6.12 -5.15
CA SER A 12 -2.23 7.44 -4.58
C SER A 12 -1.05 8.39 -4.75
N ASN A 13 0.17 7.88 -4.65
CA ASN A 13 1.36 8.71 -4.79
C ASN A 13 2.54 7.87 -5.26
N ARG A 14 2.49 7.49 -6.51
CA ARG A 14 3.55 6.66 -7.09
C ARG A 14 4.92 7.35 -7.11
N PRO A 15 5.03 8.65 -7.43
CA PRO A 15 6.34 9.29 -7.37
C PRO A 15 7.01 9.20 -6.00
N LEU A 16 6.25 9.31 -4.91
CA LEU A 16 6.81 9.17 -3.58
C LEU A 16 7.31 7.74 -3.35
N ALA A 17 6.53 6.75 -3.76
CA ALA A 17 6.95 5.35 -3.64
C ALA A 17 8.23 5.07 -4.41
N GLU A 18 8.33 5.61 -5.61
CA GLU A 18 9.55 5.47 -6.43
C GLU A 18 10.75 6.13 -5.76
N ALA A 19 10.54 7.29 -5.15
CA ALA A 19 11.62 7.99 -4.45
C ALA A 19 12.10 7.20 -3.22
N ILE A 20 11.17 6.62 -2.47
CA ILE A 20 11.51 5.81 -1.30
C ILE A 20 12.29 4.57 -1.74
N ALA A 21 11.81 3.89 -2.78
CA ALA A 21 12.49 2.71 -3.30
C ALA A 21 13.90 3.04 -3.76
N ALA A 22 14.06 4.15 -4.47
CA ALA A 22 15.38 4.59 -4.94
C ALA A 22 16.31 4.88 -3.78
N TYR A 23 15.80 5.56 -2.74
CA TYR A 23 16.60 5.86 -1.56
C TYR A 23 17.09 4.60 -0.86
N LEU A 24 16.23 3.59 -0.79
CA LEU A 24 16.55 2.33 -0.13
C LEU A 24 17.37 1.39 -1.02
N GLY A 25 17.52 1.71 -2.30
CA GLY A 25 18.23 0.84 -3.22
C GLY A 25 17.47 -0.43 -3.58
N GLU A 26 16.14 -0.41 -3.39
CA GLU A 26 15.29 -1.56 -3.70
C GLU A 26 14.31 -1.18 -4.81
N PRO A 27 14.18 -2.00 -5.86
CA PRO A 27 13.19 -1.70 -6.89
C PRO A 27 11.78 -1.92 -6.37
N LEU A 28 10.81 -1.20 -6.93
CA LEU A 28 9.41 -1.48 -6.63
C LEU A 28 9.05 -2.87 -7.13
N THR A 29 8.33 -3.62 -6.31
CA THR A 29 7.84 -4.94 -6.68
C THR A 29 6.74 -4.80 -7.72
N GLY A 30 6.81 -5.60 -8.78
CA GLY A 30 5.81 -5.56 -9.83
C GLY A 30 4.45 -5.97 -9.32
N CYS A 31 3.47 -5.11 -9.52
CA CYS A 31 2.08 -5.43 -9.27
C CYS A 31 1.20 -4.55 -10.16
N HIS A 32 0.04 -5.06 -10.48
CA HIS A 32 -0.98 -4.28 -11.19
C HIS A 32 -2.08 -3.94 -10.20
N VAL A 33 -2.42 -2.66 -10.12
CA VAL A 33 -3.52 -2.17 -9.31
C VAL A 33 -4.43 -1.40 -10.24
N ARG A 34 -5.60 -1.94 -10.53
CA ARG A 34 -6.52 -1.34 -11.50
C ARG A 34 -7.86 -1.06 -10.85
N ARG A 35 -8.45 0.07 -11.24
CA ARG A 35 -9.79 0.45 -10.82
C ARG A 35 -10.70 0.41 -12.03
N PHE A 36 -11.83 -0.26 -11.89
CA PHE A 36 -12.83 -0.34 -12.93
C PHE A 36 -13.99 0.60 -12.63
N ALA A 37 -14.90 0.75 -13.61
CA ALA A 37 -15.95 1.77 -13.57
C ALA A 37 -16.84 1.70 -12.33
N ASP A 38 -17.12 0.54 -11.80
CA ASP A 38 -18.03 0.37 -10.66
C ASP A 38 -17.29 0.28 -9.33
N LEU A 39 -16.17 1.00 -9.19
CA LEU A 39 -15.34 0.97 -7.99
C LEU A 39 -14.73 -0.39 -7.71
N GLU A 40 -14.77 -1.30 -8.65
CA GLU A 40 -14.05 -2.55 -8.56
C GLU A 40 -12.55 -2.30 -8.62
N ILE A 41 -11.84 -2.86 -7.66
CA ILE A 41 -10.39 -2.75 -7.61
C ILE A 41 -9.81 -4.14 -7.77
N PHE A 42 -8.90 -4.25 -8.72
CA PHE A 42 -8.20 -5.51 -8.99
C PHE A 42 -6.72 -5.33 -8.70
N VAL A 43 -6.17 -6.25 -7.91
CA VAL A 43 -4.75 -6.24 -7.56
C VAL A 43 -4.14 -7.58 -7.97
N GLU A 44 -3.07 -7.49 -8.76
CA GLU A 44 -2.32 -8.67 -9.19
C GLU A 44 -0.86 -8.48 -8.79
N ILE A 45 -0.36 -9.40 -7.97
CA ILE A 45 1.05 -9.39 -7.57
C ILE A 45 1.83 -10.18 -8.61
N LEU A 46 2.81 -9.54 -9.23
CA LEU A 46 3.55 -10.13 -10.36
C LEU A 46 4.83 -10.84 -9.93
N GLU A 47 5.23 -10.71 -8.68
CA GLU A 47 6.44 -11.32 -8.17
C GLU A 47 6.13 -12.23 -7.00
N ASN A 48 7.04 -13.14 -6.70
CA ASN A 48 6.88 -14.04 -5.58
C ASN A 48 7.18 -13.28 -4.28
N VAL A 49 6.16 -13.12 -3.44
CA VAL A 49 6.31 -12.45 -2.14
C VAL A 49 6.21 -13.42 -0.97
N ARG A 50 6.14 -14.72 -1.25
CA ARG A 50 5.99 -15.74 -0.22
C ARG A 50 7.16 -15.67 0.76
N GLY A 51 6.84 -15.58 2.05
CA GLY A 51 7.85 -15.51 3.10
C GLY A 51 8.63 -14.21 3.13
N ARG A 52 8.18 -13.19 2.40
CA ARG A 52 8.88 -11.91 2.33
C ARG A 52 8.27 -10.90 3.28
N ASP A 53 9.10 -9.96 3.70
CA ASP A 53 8.68 -8.78 4.45
C ASP A 53 8.23 -7.73 3.42
N THR A 54 6.95 -7.38 3.44
CA THR A 54 6.36 -6.53 2.40
C THR A 54 5.91 -5.19 2.96
N PHE A 55 6.11 -4.14 2.18
CA PHE A 55 5.74 -2.77 2.53
C PHE A 55 4.88 -2.21 1.41
N ILE A 56 3.72 -1.67 1.76
CA ILE A 56 2.84 -1.01 0.80
C ILE A 56 2.87 0.47 1.07
N ILE A 57 3.23 1.26 0.07
CA ILE A 57 3.26 2.71 0.19
C ILE A 57 2.00 3.25 -0.46
N GLN A 58 1.09 3.77 0.36
CA GLN A 58 -0.20 4.25 -0.11
C GLN A 58 -0.73 5.30 0.85
N SER A 59 -0.98 6.51 0.34
CA SER A 59 -1.68 7.54 1.11
C SER A 59 -3.18 7.32 1.04
N THR A 60 -3.90 7.76 2.07
CA THR A 60 -5.35 7.80 2.03
C THR A 60 -5.84 9.24 1.85
N SER A 61 -5.10 10.02 1.06
CA SER A 61 -5.50 11.34 0.62
C SER A 61 -6.68 11.24 -0.34
N TYR A 62 -7.24 12.39 -0.73
CA TYR A 62 -8.39 12.41 -1.62
C TYR A 62 -8.10 11.73 -2.96
N PRO A 63 -8.97 10.84 -3.45
CA PRO A 63 -10.21 10.37 -2.80
C PRO A 63 -9.92 9.30 -1.74
N ALA A 64 -10.19 9.65 -0.48
CA ALA A 64 -9.72 8.87 0.66
C ALA A 64 -10.32 7.45 0.70
N ASN A 65 -11.63 7.33 0.44
CA ASN A 65 -12.26 6.02 0.51
C ASN A 65 -11.72 5.07 -0.56
N ASP A 66 -11.49 5.57 -1.76
CA ASP A 66 -10.95 4.75 -2.84
C ASP A 66 -9.52 4.31 -2.54
N ASN A 67 -8.72 5.22 -2.02
CA ASN A 67 -7.33 4.91 -1.69
C ASN A 67 -7.25 3.95 -0.51
N LEU A 68 -8.12 4.08 0.48
CA LEU A 68 -8.17 3.14 1.59
C LEU A 68 -8.60 1.76 1.10
N MET A 69 -9.62 1.68 0.26
CA MET A 69 -10.08 0.41 -0.26
C MET A 69 -8.98 -0.28 -1.07
N GLU A 70 -8.27 0.48 -1.89
CA GLU A 70 -7.14 -0.05 -2.65
C GLU A 70 -6.08 -0.64 -1.72
N LEU A 71 -5.76 0.06 -0.65
CA LEU A 71 -4.80 -0.42 0.34
C LEU A 71 -5.26 -1.74 0.97
N LEU A 72 -6.53 -1.80 1.37
CA LEU A 72 -7.06 -3.02 2.00
C LEU A 72 -7.03 -4.21 1.06
N ILE A 73 -7.34 -3.99 -0.22
CA ILE A 73 -7.30 -5.06 -1.21
C ILE A 73 -5.87 -5.51 -1.49
N MET A 74 -4.91 -4.57 -1.50
CA MET A 74 -3.50 -4.93 -1.63
C MET A 74 -3.02 -5.77 -0.45
N ILE A 75 -3.43 -5.41 0.76
CA ILE A 75 -3.10 -6.20 1.97
C ILE A 75 -3.66 -7.60 1.83
N ASP A 76 -4.91 -7.73 1.40
CA ASP A 76 -5.54 -9.03 1.23
C ASP A 76 -4.81 -9.86 0.17
N ALA A 77 -4.41 -9.26 -0.94
CA ALA A 77 -3.67 -9.96 -1.98
C ALA A 77 -2.33 -10.48 -1.45
N LEU A 78 -1.63 -9.67 -0.66
CA LEU A 78 -0.34 -10.10 -0.08
C LEU A 78 -0.53 -11.21 0.94
N ARG A 79 -1.60 -11.16 1.74
CA ARG A 79 -1.90 -12.24 2.68
C ARG A 79 -2.14 -13.54 1.95
N ARG A 80 -2.93 -13.51 0.89
CA ARG A 80 -3.21 -14.70 0.08
C ARG A 80 -1.97 -15.21 -0.64
N ALA A 81 -1.04 -14.33 -0.94
CA ALA A 81 0.25 -14.72 -1.54
C ALA A 81 1.26 -15.18 -0.49
N SER A 82 0.86 -15.28 0.76
CA SER A 82 1.68 -15.80 1.87
C SER A 82 2.89 -14.93 2.19
N ALA A 83 2.78 -13.62 2.06
CA ALA A 83 3.79 -12.71 2.57
C ALA A 83 3.94 -12.93 4.08
N GLN A 84 5.17 -12.86 4.57
CA GLN A 84 5.41 -13.12 5.98
C GLN A 84 4.97 -11.96 6.85
N ARG A 85 5.23 -10.72 6.41
CA ARG A 85 4.84 -9.52 7.13
C ARG A 85 4.35 -8.50 6.13
N ILE A 86 3.30 -7.78 6.50
CA ILE A 86 2.72 -6.75 5.65
C ILE A 86 2.67 -5.47 6.47
N THR A 87 3.37 -4.44 6.00
CA THR A 87 3.42 -3.14 6.66
C THR A 87 2.87 -2.09 5.71
N ALA A 88 1.88 -1.34 6.14
CA ALA A 88 1.36 -0.23 5.37
C ALA A 88 2.11 1.04 5.77
N VAL A 89 2.71 1.69 4.78
CA VAL A 89 3.37 2.98 4.95
C VAL A 89 2.44 4.04 4.38
N ILE A 90 1.84 4.82 5.27
CA ILE A 90 0.80 5.78 4.91
C ILE A 90 1.34 7.19 5.13
N PRO A 91 1.95 7.82 4.11
CA PRO A 91 2.55 9.14 4.28
C PRO A 91 1.52 10.21 4.64
N TYR A 92 0.28 10.04 4.22
CA TYR A 92 -0.83 10.89 4.61
C TYR A 92 -2.04 10.00 4.90
N PHE A 93 -2.59 10.13 6.11
CA PHE A 93 -3.76 9.38 6.53
C PHE A 93 -4.97 10.30 6.55
N GLY A 94 -5.85 10.16 5.55
CA GLY A 94 -6.99 11.05 5.36
C GLY A 94 -8.02 11.02 6.48
N TYR A 95 -7.99 10.00 7.32
CA TYR A 95 -8.92 9.82 8.43
C TYR A 95 -8.36 10.34 9.76
N ALA A 96 -7.13 10.84 9.78
CA ALA A 96 -6.47 11.24 11.00
C ALA A 96 -7.21 12.37 11.73
N ARG A 97 -7.85 13.27 10.99
CA ARG A 97 -8.60 14.37 11.59
C ARG A 97 -9.76 13.88 12.42
N GLN A 98 -10.50 12.90 11.90
CA GLN A 98 -11.63 12.34 12.65
C GLN A 98 -11.14 11.64 13.89
N ASP A 99 -10.03 10.95 13.80
CA ASP A 99 -9.44 10.28 14.93
C ASP A 99 -9.02 11.28 16.01
N GLN A 100 -8.40 12.38 15.61
CA GLN A 100 -8.00 13.43 16.53
C GLN A 100 -9.20 14.09 17.19
N ILE A 101 -10.26 14.34 16.45
CA ILE A 101 -11.47 14.91 17.01
C ILE A 101 -12.08 13.97 18.05
N GLY A 102 -12.12 12.68 17.77
CA GLY A 102 -12.59 11.69 18.71
C GLY A 102 -11.77 11.70 19.99
N ARG A 103 -10.46 11.84 19.90
CA ARG A 103 -9.59 11.95 21.09
C ARG A 103 -9.83 13.20 21.87
N ALA A 104 -10.11 14.31 21.20
CA ALA A 104 -10.34 15.57 21.87
C ALA A 104 -11.61 15.54 22.72
N HIS A 105 -12.54 14.68 22.40
CA HIS A 105 -13.78 14.53 23.14
C HIS A 105 -13.73 13.46 24.23
N VAL A 106 -12.64 12.75 24.29
CA VAL A 106 -12.42 11.76 25.32
C VAL A 106 -11.67 12.36 26.48
#